data_a186415f4a26aa2f05bdd64e012305c2
#
_entry.id   a186415f4a26aa2f05bdd64e012305c2
#
_cell.length_a   1.000
_cell.length_b   1.000
_cell.length_c   1.000
_cell.angle_alpha   90.00
_cell.angle_beta   90.00
_cell.angle_gamma   90.00
#
_symmetry.space_group_name_H-M   'P 1'
#
loop_
_entity.id
_entity.type
_entity.pdbx_description
1 polymer ?
#
loop_
_entity_poly.entity_id
_entity_poly.type
_entity_poly.pdbx_seq_one_letter_code
_entity_poly.pdbx_strand_id
1 'polypeptide(L)'
;MIIVPILYRFSWQIASGKPDLKQTAYQIQVAASPEQLESGDGLLWDSGVVRSDESVLVPYAGKALESGKPYYWRVKLTTNQGDTPWSDAGSWSMALLDDSEWKATWIGEDSLSNPGEEVGVAGGNNKTRLAARYLRKEFTTDRAVERAVLYISGLGSYEAYLNGKKVSEDVFAPMPSLYYKRIYYNCLLYTS
;
A
#
# COMPACT_ATOMS: atom_id res chain seq x y z
N MET A 1 6.66 15.42 5.57
CA MET A 1 5.74 14.25 5.57
C MET A 1 6.33 13.28 6.59
N ILE A 2 5.54 12.63 7.41
CA ILE A 2 6.05 11.65 8.38
C ILE A 2 5.68 10.27 7.84
N ILE A 3 6.66 9.48 7.46
CA ILE A 3 6.49 8.07 7.15
C ILE A 3 6.55 7.31 8.48
N VAL A 4 5.45 6.66 8.84
CA VAL A 4 5.41 5.83 10.03
C VAL A 4 5.89 4.44 9.64
N PRO A 5 6.90 3.86 10.31
CA PRO A 5 7.32 2.50 10.03
C PRO A 5 6.13 1.56 10.23
N ILE A 6 5.70 0.91 9.16
CA ILE A 6 4.60 -0.04 9.18
C ILE A 6 5.19 -1.37 9.63
N LEU A 7 4.82 -1.83 10.81
CA LEU A 7 5.03 -3.22 11.21
C LEU A 7 4.11 -4.09 10.33
N TYR A 8 4.69 -4.83 9.41
CA TYR A 8 3.94 -5.78 8.58
C TYR A 8 3.32 -6.84 9.45
N ARG A 9 2.05 -7.11 9.18
CA ARG A 9 1.27 -8.09 9.93
C ARG A 9 0.50 -8.95 8.96
N PHE A 10 0.46 -10.23 9.23
CA PHE A 10 -0.27 -11.21 8.43
C PHE A 10 -1.57 -11.57 9.13
N SER A 11 -2.60 -11.79 8.32
CA SER A 11 -3.87 -12.33 8.80
C SER A 11 -4.38 -13.32 7.77
N TRP A 12 -4.99 -14.40 8.23
CA TRP A 12 -5.58 -15.41 7.36
C TRP A 12 -6.88 -15.95 7.93
N GLN A 13 -7.66 -16.56 7.08
CA GLN A 13 -8.89 -17.22 7.45
C GLN A 13 -8.79 -18.69 7.05
N ILE A 14 -9.41 -19.55 7.86
CA ILE A 14 -9.52 -20.98 7.60
C ILE A 14 -10.90 -21.22 7.03
N ALA A 15 -10.96 -21.70 5.77
CA ALA A 15 -12.18 -22.18 5.17
C ALA A 15 -12.22 -23.71 5.24
N SER A 16 -13.24 -24.28 5.87
CA SER A 16 -13.40 -25.73 5.99
C SER A 16 -14.87 -26.10 6.06
N GLY A 17 -15.24 -27.19 5.38
CA GLY A 17 -16.55 -27.83 5.57
C GLY A 17 -16.60 -28.79 6.77
N LYS A 18 -15.50 -28.95 7.50
CA LYS A 18 -15.46 -29.85 8.67
C LYS A 18 -15.84 -29.08 9.93
N PRO A 19 -16.71 -29.63 10.79
CA PRO A 19 -17.08 -29.00 12.06
C PRO A 19 -15.88 -29.05 13.04
N ASP A 20 -15.86 -28.13 13.97
CA ASP A 20 -14.90 -28.04 15.09
C ASP A 20 -13.42 -28.02 14.69
N LEU A 21 -13.11 -27.56 13.46
CA LEU A 21 -11.73 -27.36 13.05
C LEU A 21 -11.11 -26.20 13.83
N LYS A 22 -9.97 -26.45 14.46
CA LYS A 22 -9.23 -25.46 15.25
C LYS A 22 -7.76 -25.45 14.85
N GLN A 23 -7.19 -24.29 14.63
CA GLN A 23 -5.76 -24.11 14.47
C GLN A 23 -5.07 -24.35 15.80
N THR A 24 -3.94 -25.06 15.77
CA THR A 24 -3.08 -25.30 16.92
C THR A 24 -1.66 -24.78 16.71
N ALA A 25 -1.26 -24.64 15.43
CA ALA A 25 0.01 -24.01 15.07
C ALA A 25 -0.07 -23.43 13.65
N TYR A 26 0.89 -22.59 13.32
CA TYR A 26 1.10 -22.06 11.97
C TYR A 26 2.58 -21.99 11.62
N GLN A 27 2.88 -21.90 10.32
CA GLN A 27 4.18 -21.53 9.78
C GLN A 27 3.98 -20.56 8.64
N ILE A 28 4.72 -19.43 8.65
CA ILE A 28 4.68 -18.39 7.62
C ILE A 28 6.01 -18.37 6.90
N GLN A 29 5.97 -18.28 5.58
CA GLN A 29 7.14 -18.04 4.76
C GLN A 29 6.97 -16.76 3.95
N VAL A 30 8.07 -16.00 3.79
CA VAL A 30 8.12 -14.75 3.01
C VAL A 30 9.34 -14.78 2.11
N ALA A 31 9.16 -14.37 0.85
CA ALA A 31 10.21 -14.32 -0.17
C ALA A 31 10.11 -13.05 -1.03
N ALA A 32 11.18 -12.76 -1.78
CA ALA A 32 11.21 -11.66 -2.74
C ALA A 32 10.64 -12.04 -4.12
N SER A 33 10.44 -13.33 -4.39
CA SER A 33 9.81 -13.80 -5.62
C SER A 33 8.96 -15.06 -5.37
N PRO A 34 8.00 -15.36 -6.26
CA PRO A 34 7.22 -16.60 -6.20
C PRO A 34 8.09 -17.85 -6.24
N GLU A 35 9.14 -17.87 -7.09
CA GLU A 35 10.03 -19.02 -7.26
C GLU A 35 10.79 -19.35 -5.98
N GLN A 36 11.27 -18.31 -5.27
CA GLN A 36 11.91 -18.48 -3.97
C GLN A 36 10.92 -19.01 -2.92
N LEU A 37 9.66 -18.57 -2.99
CA LEU A 37 8.64 -19.05 -2.09
C LEU A 37 8.30 -20.52 -2.34
N GLU A 38 8.27 -20.94 -3.61
CA GLU A 38 8.00 -22.32 -4.02
C GLU A 38 9.15 -23.28 -3.63
N SER A 39 10.38 -22.89 -3.95
CA SER A 39 11.57 -23.69 -3.64
C SER A 39 11.88 -23.74 -2.14
N GLY A 40 11.51 -22.69 -1.40
CA GLY A 40 11.90 -22.52 -0.01
C GLY A 40 13.33 -22.02 0.17
N ASP A 41 14.04 -21.73 -0.92
CA ASP A 41 15.42 -21.24 -0.90
C ASP A 41 15.45 -19.70 -0.94
N GLY A 42 16.36 -19.10 -0.18
CA GLY A 42 16.54 -17.65 -0.17
C GLY A 42 15.40 -16.89 0.48
N LEU A 43 14.62 -17.51 1.34
CA LEU A 43 13.54 -16.88 2.08
C LEU A 43 14.02 -15.66 2.87
N LEU A 44 13.20 -14.63 2.90
CA LEU A 44 13.39 -13.46 3.76
C LEU A 44 12.98 -13.77 5.19
N TRP A 45 12.00 -14.64 5.34
CA TRP A 45 11.53 -15.12 6.62
C TRP A 45 10.89 -16.50 6.50
N ASP A 46 11.21 -17.34 7.47
CA ASP A 46 10.48 -18.55 7.81
C ASP A 46 10.27 -18.52 9.33
N SER A 47 9.02 -18.46 9.77
CA SER A 47 8.69 -18.42 11.20
C SER A 47 9.02 -19.73 11.91
N GLY A 48 9.30 -20.81 11.16
CA GLY A 48 9.19 -22.16 11.69
C GLY A 48 7.76 -22.45 12.17
N VAL A 49 7.57 -23.58 12.82
CA VAL A 49 6.26 -23.95 13.39
C VAL A 49 6.05 -23.21 14.71
N VAL A 50 5.11 -22.28 14.72
CA VAL A 50 4.68 -21.50 15.88
C VAL A 50 3.42 -22.13 16.46
N ARG A 51 3.46 -22.60 17.69
CA ARG A 51 2.30 -23.16 18.39
C ARG A 51 1.42 -22.03 18.90
N SER A 52 0.37 -21.70 18.15
CA SER A 52 -0.59 -20.65 18.46
C SER A 52 -1.85 -20.81 17.61
N ASP A 53 -2.97 -20.40 18.14
CA ASP A 53 -4.25 -20.24 17.44
C ASP A 53 -4.46 -18.82 16.88
N GLU A 54 -3.46 -17.93 17.06
CA GLU A 54 -3.48 -16.58 16.52
C GLU A 54 -3.45 -16.61 14.98
N SER A 55 -4.35 -15.89 14.35
CA SER A 55 -4.48 -15.79 12.89
C SER A 55 -4.70 -14.37 12.40
N VAL A 56 -4.61 -13.39 13.31
CA VAL A 56 -4.88 -11.99 13.02
C VAL A 56 -3.71 -11.13 13.49
N LEU A 57 -3.22 -10.26 12.61
CA LEU A 57 -2.17 -9.28 12.90
C LEU A 57 -0.85 -9.89 13.40
N VAL A 58 -0.51 -11.10 12.97
CA VAL A 58 0.77 -11.74 13.27
C VAL A 58 1.92 -10.91 12.69
N PRO A 59 2.88 -10.44 13.52
CA PRO A 59 3.92 -9.55 13.05
C PRO A 59 4.95 -10.26 12.18
N TYR A 60 5.45 -9.57 11.15
CA TYR A 60 6.62 -9.98 10.40
C TYR A 60 7.88 -9.81 11.25
N ALA A 61 8.72 -10.84 11.29
CA ALA A 61 9.97 -10.85 12.06
C ALA A 61 11.19 -11.29 11.22
N GLY A 62 11.11 -11.13 9.90
CA GLY A 62 12.17 -11.50 8.97
C GLY A 62 13.19 -10.39 8.71
N LYS A 63 13.94 -10.54 7.61
CA LYS A 63 14.90 -9.54 7.15
C LYS A 63 14.22 -8.22 6.81
N ALA A 64 14.96 -7.12 6.93
CA ALA A 64 14.45 -5.79 6.53
C ALA A 64 13.93 -5.81 5.08
N LEU A 65 12.79 -5.17 4.88
CA LEU A 65 12.16 -5.02 3.57
C LEU A 65 12.58 -3.69 2.95
N GLU A 66 12.55 -3.61 1.62
CA GLU A 66 12.98 -2.45 0.85
C GLU A 66 11.78 -1.70 0.25
N SER A 67 11.86 -0.37 0.20
CA SER A 67 10.85 0.49 -0.40
C SER A 67 10.52 0.11 -1.84
N GLY A 68 9.25 0.10 -2.19
CA GLY A 68 8.77 -0.13 -3.56
C GLY A 68 8.93 -1.55 -4.09
N LYS A 69 9.51 -2.47 -3.33
CA LYS A 69 9.70 -3.87 -3.75
C LYS A 69 8.45 -4.70 -3.53
N PRO A 70 8.14 -5.65 -4.43
CA PRO A 70 7.12 -6.67 -4.20
C PRO A 70 7.65 -7.77 -3.29
N TYR A 71 6.76 -8.37 -2.53
CA TYR A 71 7.03 -9.52 -1.67
C TYR A 71 5.87 -10.50 -1.72
N TYR A 72 6.17 -11.77 -1.42
CA TYR A 72 5.25 -12.89 -1.49
C TYR A 72 5.28 -13.65 -0.19
N TRP A 73 4.16 -14.20 0.21
CA TRP A 73 4.04 -14.97 1.44
C TRP A 73 3.04 -16.11 1.31
N ARG A 74 3.20 -17.11 2.15
CA ARG A 74 2.25 -18.19 2.30
C ARG A 74 2.21 -18.66 3.74
N VAL A 75 1.15 -19.33 4.13
CA VAL A 75 0.96 -19.89 5.45
C VAL A 75 0.57 -21.36 5.36
N LYS A 76 1.09 -22.15 6.28
CA LYS A 76 0.71 -23.54 6.51
C LYS A 76 0.20 -23.65 7.94
N LEU A 77 -0.87 -24.40 8.14
CA LEU A 77 -1.50 -24.55 9.44
C LEU A 77 -1.39 -25.99 9.93
N THR A 78 -1.20 -26.14 11.22
CA THR A 78 -1.47 -27.38 11.95
C THR A 78 -2.79 -27.21 12.67
N THR A 79 -3.66 -28.17 12.53
CA THR A 79 -4.98 -28.17 13.15
C THR A 79 -5.18 -29.37 14.06
N ASN A 80 -6.23 -29.37 14.85
CA ASN A 80 -6.64 -30.54 15.63
C ASN A 80 -7.03 -31.75 14.77
N GLN A 81 -7.12 -31.60 13.43
CA GLN A 81 -7.47 -32.63 12.46
C GLN A 81 -6.35 -32.91 11.44
N GLY A 82 -5.13 -32.43 11.70
CA GLY A 82 -3.94 -32.60 10.88
C GLY A 82 -3.46 -31.30 10.23
N ASP A 83 -2.37 -31.43 9.48
CA ASP A 83 -1.75 -30.28 8.76
C ASP A 83 -2.49 -29.96 7.47
N THR A 84 -2.51 -28.66 7.13
CA THR A 84 -2.97 -28.21 5.80
C THR A 84 -1.82 -28.25 4.79
N PRO A 85 -2.10 -28.22 3.48
CA PRO A 85 -1.10 -27.77 2.52
C PRO A 85 -0.73 -26.30 2.79
N TRP A 86 0.29 -25.79 2.10
CA TRP A 86 0.55 -24.36 2.03
C TRP A 86 -0.64 -23.65 1.36
N SER A 87 -0.95 -22.45 1.84
CA SER A 87 -1.92 -21.58 1.15
C SER A 87 -1.39 -21.17 -0.22
N ASP A 88 -2.30 -20.67 -1.06
CA ASP A 88 -1.92 -19.87 -2.22
C ASP A 88 -1.02 -18.70 -1.79
N ALA A 89 -0.14 -18.26 -2.70
CA ALA A 89 0.74 -17.15 -2.41
C ALA A 89 -0.03 -15.82 -2.40
N GLY A 90 0.01 -15.13 -1.27
CA GLY A 90 -0.36 -13.73 -1.19
C GLY A 90 0.81 -12.84 -1.58
N SER A 91 0.53 -11.65 -2.10
CA SER A 91 1.57 -10.67 -2.45
C SER A 91 1.23 -9.28 -1.95
N TRP A 92 2.26 -8.47 -1.72
CA TRP A 92 2.15 -7.05 -1.45
C TRP A 92 3.36 -6.29 -2.00
N SER A 93 3.26 -5.00 -2.11
CA SER A 93 4.40 -4.13 -2.41
C SER A 93 4.62 -3.14 -1.27
N MET A 94 5.91 -2.89 -0.99
CA MET A 94 6.28 -1.90 0.01
C MET A 94 5.98 -0.49 -0.48
N ALA A 95 5.49 0.34 0.42
CA ALA A 95 5.50 1.79 0.26
C ALA A 95 6.92 2.36 0.48
N LEU A 96 7.06 3.68 0.47
CA LEU A 96 8.30 4.34 0.88
C LEU A 96 8.48 4.15 2.40
N LEU A 97 9.65 3.76 2.82
CA LEU A 97 9.99 3.49 4.22
C LEU A 97 10.70 4.64 4.91
N ASP A 98 11.29 5.54 4.13
CA ASP A 98 12.03 6.70 4.63
C ASP A 98 11.54 7.99 3.97
N ASP A 99 11.42 9.06 4.76
CA ASP A 99 10.99 10.38 4.27
C ASP A 99 11.92 10.96 3.19
N SER A 100 13.20 10.60 3.19
CA SER A 100 14.17 11.05 2.20
C SER A 100 13.95 10.47 0.80
N GLU A 101 13.18 9.39 0.69
CA GLU A 101 12.82 8.75 -0.58
C GLU A 101 11.72 9.53 -1.33
N TRP A 102 10.98 10.40 -0.63
CA TRP A 102 10.00 11.28 -1.25
C TRP A 102 10.71 12.43 -1.98
N LYS A 103 10.71 12.39 -3.31
CA LYS A 103 11.40 13.37 -4.17
C LYS A 103 10.47 14.41 -4.78
N ALA A 104 9.15 14.19 -4.70
CA ALA A 104 8.19 15.12 -5.28
C ALA A 104 8.11 16.41 -4.48
N THR A 105 7.87 17.51 -5.17
CA THR A 105 7.56 18.82 -4.61
C THR A 105 6.08 19.13 -4.78
N TRP A 106 5.54 20.01 -3.94
CA TRP A 106 4.19 20.49 -4.11
C TRP A 106 4.08 21.29 -5.41
N ILE A 107 3.02 21.02 -6.14
CA ILE A 107 2.66 21.77 -7.34
C ILE A 107 1.27 22.36 -7.15
N GLY A 108 1.04 23.52 -7.73
CA GLY A 108 -0.22 24.24 -7.66
C GLY A 108 -0.21 25.38 -8.65
N GLU A 109 -1.31 26.07 -8.71
CA GLU A 109 -1.42 27.31 -9.47
C GLU A 109 -1.66 28.46 -8.50
N ASP A 110 -0.67 29.35 -8.36
CA ASP A 110 -0.69 30.44 -7.40
C ASP A 110 -1.48 31.66 -7.88
N SER A 111 -1.82 31.71 -9.18
CA SER A 111 -2.56 32.83 -9.82
C SER A 111 -4.07 32.83 -9.54
N LEU A 112 -4.54 32.01 -8.59
CA LEU A 112 -5.94 31.66 -8.44
C LEU A 112 -6.75 32.50 -7.48
N SER A 113 -6.17 33.48 -6.86
CA SER A 113 -6.95 34.54 -6.31
C SER A 113 -7.48 35.41 -7.47
N ASN A 114 -8.66 35.06 -8.02
CA ASN A 114 -9.41 36.07 -8.72
C ASN A 114 -9.53 37.27 -7.79
N PRO A 115 -9.16 38.49 -8.22
CA PRO A 115 -9.36 39.68 -7.41
C PRO A 115 -10.85 39.74 -7.02
N GLY A 116 -11.19 39.47 -5.77
CA GLY A 116 -12.56 39.40 -5.28
C GLY A 116 -13.05 38.04 -4.81
N GLU A 117 -12.33 36.95 -5.06
CA GLU A 117 -12.58 35.67 -4.41
C GLU A 117 -11.80 35.59 -3.07
N GLU A 118 -12.47 35.88 -1.97
CA GLU A 118 -11.92 35.58 -0.65
C GLU A 118 -11.86 34.08 -0.49
N VAL A 119 -10.67 33.54 -0.37
CA VAL A 119 -10.46 32.12 0.09
C VAL A 119 -10.96 32.06 1.52
N GLY A 120 -12.18 31.60 1.69
CA GLY A 120 -12.80 31.47 3.01
C GLY A 120 -12.01 30.50 3.88
N VAL A 121 -11.41 31.01 4.96
CA VAL A 121 -10.86 30.20 6.05
C VAL A 121 -12.01 29.43 6.69
N ALA A 122 -11.76 28.19 7.07
CA ALA A 122 -12.75 27.34 7.71
C ALA A 122 -13.39 28.06 8.92
N GLY A 123 -14.67 28.40 8.83
CA GLY A 123 -15.43 29.11 9.86
C GLY A 123 -16.17 30.36 9.41
N GLY A 124 -15.86 30.91 8.24
CA GLY A 124 -16.58 32.05 7.67
C GLY A 124 -17.75 31.64 6.75
N ASN A 125 -18.82 32.43 6.72
CA ASN A 125 -20.01 32.14 5.91
C ASN A 125 -19.78 32.30 4.39
N ASN A 126 -18.61 32.71 3.94
CA ASN A 126 -18.28 32.90 2.54
C ASN A 126 -17.29 31.83 2.08
N LYS A 127 -17.80 30.63 1.79
CA LYS A 127 -17.02 29.52 1.27
C LYS A 127 -17.00 29.55 -0.26
N THR A 128 -16.13 30.32 -0.83
CA THR A 128 -15.81 30.20 -2.26
C THR A 128 -15.07 28.88 -2.47
N ARG A 129 -15.70 27.92 -3.14
CA ARG A 129 -15.06 26.71 -3.58
C ARG A 129 -14.22 27.00 -4.81
N LEU A 130 -12.94 26.74 -4.73
CA LEU A 130 -12.09 26.79 -5.91
C LEU A 130 -12.52 25.68 -6.89
N ALA A 131 -12.56 26.01 -8.17
CA ALA A 131 -12.80 25.03 -9.22
C ALA A 131 -11.68 23.97 -9.25
N ALA A 132 -12.00 22.77 -9.69
CA ALA A 132 -10.98 21.72 -9.90
C ALA A 132 -9.91 22.20 -10.90
N ARG A 133 -8.67 21.84 -10.67
CA ARG A 133 -7.52 22.21 -11.49
C ARG A 133 -7.02 21.03 -12.28
N TYR A 134 -6.68 21.26 -13.53
CA TYR A 134 -6.05 20.27 -14.38
C TYR A 134 -4.56 20.57 -14.45
N LEU A 135 -3.76 19.71 -13.84
CA LEU A 135 -2.30 19.77 -13.91
C LEU A 135 -1.84 18.69 -14.87
N ARG A 136 -1.02 19.05 -15.85
CA ARG A 136 -0.53 18.12 -16.87
C ARG A 136 0.98 18.20 -16.99
N LYS A 137 1.62 17.04 -17.12
CA LYS A 137 3.03 16.91 -17.46
C LYS A 137 3.22 15.83 -18.50
N GLU A 138 4.02 16.10 -19.53
CA GLU A 138 4.47 15.12 -20.50
C GLU A 138 5.85 14.64 -20.11
N PHE A 139 6.09 13.36 -20.31
CA PHE A 139 7.39 12.74 -20.13
C PHE A 139 7.54 11.55 -21.09
N THR A 140 8.79 11.18 -21.36
CA THR A 140 9.14 10.03 -22.18
C THR A 140 9.96 9.05 -21.36
N THR A 141 9.91 7.77 -21.73
CA THR A 141 10.75 6.72 -21.17
C THR A 141 11.60 6.14 -22.28
N ASP A 142 12.90 5.97 -22.03
CA ASP A 142 13.85 5.45 -23.03
C ASP A 142 13.77 3.91 -23.16
N ARG A 143 12.98 3.26 -22.32
CA ARG A 143 12.82 1.80 -22.28
C ARG A 143 11.36 1.43 -22.15
N ALA A 144 11.03 0.21 -22.56
CA ALA A 144 9.71 -0.37 -22.27
C ALA A 144 9.51 -0.44 -20.76
N VAL A 145 8.32 -0.02 -20.32
CA VAL A 145 7.96 0.00 -18.90
C VAL A 145 7.22 -1.29 -18.58
N GLU A 146 7.86 -2.16 -17.82
CA GLU A 146 7.25 -3.39 -17.31
C GLU A 146 6.39 -3.12 -16.08
N ARG A 147 6.85 -2.21 -15.22
CA ARG A 147 6.16 -1.83 -13.98
C ARG A 147 6.44 -0.37 -13.63
N ALA A 148 5.40 0.38 -13.32
CA ALA A 148 5.54 1.74 -12.80
C ALA A 148 4.71 1.91 -11.53
N VAL A 149 5.20 2.73 -10.61
CA VAL A 149 4.49 3.08 -9.38
C VAL A 149 4.40 4.59 -9.28
N LEU A 150 3.18 5.09 -9.15
CA LEU A 150 2.91 6.51 -8.92
C LEU A 150 2.71 6.74 -7.42
N TYR A 151 3.61 7.49 -6.79
CA TYR A 151 3.44 8.02 -5.45
C TYR A 151 2.85 9.42 -5.56
N ILE A 152 1.63 9.59 -5.09
CA ILE A 152 0.89 10.84 -5.24
C ILE A 152 0.18 11.24 -3.95
N SER A 153 0.19 12.54 -3.68
CA SER A 153 -0.52 13.13 -2.55
C SER A 153 -1.21 14.43 -2.97
N GLY A 154 -2.19 14.87 -2.19
CA GLY A 154 -2.91 16.11 -2.41
C GLY A 154 -3.42 16.73 -1.11
N LEU A 155 -3.43 18.06 -1.05
CA LEU A 155 -4.15 18.81 -0.03
C LEU A 155 -5.60 19.01 -0.51
N GLY A 156 -6.38 17.97 -0.41
CA GLY A 156 -7.70 17.83 -1.02
C GLY A 156 -7.78 16.56 -1.84
N SER A 157 -8.84 16.38 -2.61
CA SER A 157 -9.03 15.20 -3.46
C SER A 157 -8.43 15.42 -4.84
N TYR A 158 -7.90 14.37 -5.43
CA TYR A 158 -7.41 14.34 -6.81
C TYR A 158 -7.95 13.13 -7.56
N GLU A 159 -7.86 13.19 -8.87
CA GLU A 159 -7.93 12.03 -9.77
C GLU A 159 -6.68 12.04 -10.66
N ALA A 160 -5.99 10.90 -10.74
CA ALA A 160 -4.81 10.77 -11.56
C ALA A 160 -5.12 10.01 -12.86
N TYR A 161 -4.60 10.54 -13.96
CA TYR A 161 -4.75 9.96 -15.30
C TYR A 161 -3.38 9.77 -15.94
N LEU A 162 -3.17 8.64 -16.60
CA LEU A 162 -2.00 8.37 -17.42
C LEU A 162 -2.45 8.04 -18.85
N ASN A 163 -1.96 8.79 -19.82
CA ASN A 163 -2.37 8.64 -21.23
C ASN A 163 -3.89 8.64 -21.44
N GLY A 164 -4.60 9.49 -20.70
CA GLY A 164 -6.05 9.62 -20.77
C GLY A 164 -6.86 8.55 -20.04
N LYS A 165 -6.20 7.56 -19.42
CA LYS A 165 -6.86 6.53 -18.61
C LYS A 165 -6.70 6.84 -17.13
N LYS A 166 -7.77 6.67 -16.35
CA LYS A 166 -7.74 6.81 -14.90
C LYS A 166 -6.84 5.73 -14.30
N VAL A 167 -5.94 6.10 -13.37
CA VAL A 167 -4.95 5.20 -12.78
C VAL A 167 -5.52 4.36 -11.64
N SER A 168 -6.56 4.84 -10.97
CA SER A 168 -7.24 4.14 -9.87
C SER A 168 -8.73 4.41 -9.91
N GLU A 169 -9.52 3.43 -9.51
CA GLU A 169 -10.98 3.59 -9.32
C GLU A 169 -11.33 4.29 -8.00
N ASP A 170 -10.33 4.62 -7.20
CA ASP A 170 -10.54 5.32 -5.94
C ASP A 170 -11.23 6.67 -6.17
N VAL A 171 -12.15 6.99 -5.26
CA VAL A 171 -12.81 8.29 -5.18
C VAL A 171 -12.39 8.99 -3.90
N PHE A 172 -12.30 10.33 -3.94
CA PHE A 172 -11.87 11.15 -2.80
C PHE A 172 -10.47 10.80 -2.25
N ALA A 173 -9.56 10.40 -3.11
CA ALA A 173 -8.16 10.14 -2.75
C ALA A 173 -7.34 11.45 -2.71
N PRO A 174 -6.37 11.57 -1.79
CA PRO A 174 -6.12 10.71 -0.66
C PRO A 174 -7.16 10.90 0.44
N MET A 175 -7.17 9.99 1.43
CA MET A 175 -8.04 10.17 2.60
C MET A 175 -7.74 11.50 3.30
N PRO A 176 -8.74 12.29 3.68
CA PRO A 176 -8.55 13.52 4.44
C PRO A 176 -7.80 13.27 5.75
N SER A 177 -6.94 14.20 6.12
CA SER A 177 -6.15 14.14 7.34
C SER A 177 -6.00 15.52 7.98
N LEU A 178 -5.40 15.59 9.12
CA LEU A 178 -4.95 16.84 9.72
C LEU A 178 -3.63 17.22 9.06
N TYR A 179 -3.67 17.98 7.99
CA TYR A 179 -2.53 18.29 7.11
C TYR A 179 -1.31 18.86 7.84
N TYR A 180 -1.51 19.57 8.95
CA TYR A 180 -0.41 20.08 9.79
C TYR A 180 0.27 19.00 10.64
N LYS A 181 -0.34 17.81 10.76
CA LYS A 181 0.22 16.67 11.50
C LYS A 181 0.66 15.55 10.58
N ARG A 182 -0.17 15.23 9.59
CA ARG A 182 0.07 14.09 8.71
C ARG A 182 -0.61 14.31 7.36
N ILE A 183 0.12 13.98 6.31
CA ILE A 183 -0.40 13.97 4.95
C ILE A 183 -0.28 12.55 4.43
N TYR A 184 -1.38 11.99 3.93
CA TYR A 184 -1.40 10.67 3.31
C TYR A 184 -1.02 10.77 1.85
N TYR A 185 -0.39 9.74 1.33
CA TYR A 185 -0.15 9.54 -0.09
C TYR A 185 -0.67 8.18 -0.53
N ASN A 186 -0.97 8.07 -1.81
CA ASN A 186 -1.34 6.82 -2.44
C ASN A 186 -0.16 6.27 -3.23
N CYS A 187 -0.09 4.94 -3.28
CA CYS A 187 0.86 4.17 -4.03
C CYS A 187 0.07 3.43 -5.11
N LEU A 188 0.06 3.96 -6.32
CA LEU A 188 -0.75 3.43 -7.40
C LEU A 188 0.13 2.63 -8.35
N LEU A 189 -0.19 1.34 -8.51
CA LEU A 189 0.53 0.46 -9.42
C LEU A 189 -0.06 0.60 -10.82
N TYR A 190 0.80 0.88 -11.79
CA TYR A 190 0.48 0.83 -13.20
C TYR A 190 1.26 -0.31 -13.85
N THR A 191 0.54 -1.25 -14.46
CA THR A 191 1.09 -2.28 -15.33
C THR A 191 0.58 -2.05 -16.73
N SER A 192 1.45 -2.13 -17.72
CA SER A 192 1.11 -2.00 -19.15
C SER A 192 0.31 -3.19 -19.65
#